data_40f6d564b161c36c17d5df943867e429
#
_entry.id   40f6d564b161c36c17d5df943867e429
#
_cell.length_a   1.000
_cell.length_b   1.000
_cell.length_c   1.000
_cell.angle_alpha   90.00
_cell.angle_beta   90.00
_cell.angle_gamma   90.00
#
_symmetry.space_group_name_H-M   'P 1'
#
loop_
_entity.id
_entity.type
_entity.pdbx_description
1 polymer ?
#
loop_
_entity_poly.entity_id
_entity_poly.type
_entity_poly.pdbx_seq_one_letter_code
_entity_poly.pdbx_strand_id
1 'polypeptide(L)'
;MLDTNVLVAGLRSRRGASFRLLELVAAGVVRPVLSVPLVLEYEAVLKRQMAVLALTPGDIDGLLDDLCLLGEYHVVYYLWRPTLRDPSNEMVLELAVAAGCPHIVTHNVPDFAGSERFGVEPCTPQRWLTKTGARS
;
A
#
# COMPACT_ATOMS: atom_id res chain seq x y z
N MET A 1 3.13 4.91 -1.70
CA MET A 1 2.14 3.91 -2.15
C MET A 1 2.38 2.58 -1.47
N LEU A 2 1.37 2.02 -0.83
CA LEU A 2 1.47 0.74 -0.13
C LEU A 2 0.64 -0.31 -0.84
N ASP A 3 1.29 -1.41 -1.26
CA ASP A 3 0.58 -2.55 -1.79
C ASP A 3 -0.19 -3.25 -0.66
N THR A 4 -1.29 -3.91 -0.99
CA THR A 4 -2.17 -4.56 -0.01
C THR A 4 -1.45 -5.58 0.86
N ASN A 5 -0.46 -6.30 0.31
CA ASN A 5 0.30 -7.29 1.08
C ASN A 5 1.10 -6.68 2.23
N VAL A 6 1.50 -5.42 2.13
CA VAL A 6 2.19 -4.70 3.21
C VAL A 6 1.23 -4.47 4.38
N LEU A 7 -0.01 -4.10 4.07
CA LEU A 7 -1.05 -3.90 5.07
C LEU A 7 -1.34 -5.20 5.82
N VAL A 8 -1.53 -6.28 5.08
CA VAL A 8 -1.79 -7.61 5.66
C VAL A 8 -0.62 -8.06 6.54
N ALA A 9 0.61 -7.93 6.05
CA ALA A 9 1.80 -8.34 6.80
C ALA A 9 1.95 -7.53 8.10
N GLY A 10 1.69 -6.23 8.05
CA GLY A 10 1.77 -5.36 9.22
C GLY A 10 0.74 -5.71 10.29
N LEU A 11 -0.45 -6.12 9.87
CA LEU A 11 -1.51 -6.55 10.79
C LEU A 11 -1.28 -7.96 11.33
N ARG A 12 -0.54 -8.79 10.60
CA ARG A 12 -0.23 -10.17 11.01
C ARG A 12 0.88 -10.24 12.05
N SER A 13 1.88 -9.37 11.98
CA SER A 13 3.04 -9.43 12.85
C SER A 13 3.50 -8.04 13.28
N ARG A 14 3.66 -7.85 14.59
CA ARG A 14 4.15 -6.58 15.17
C ARG A 14 5.67 -6.45 15.11
N ARG A 15 6.39 -7.48 14.63
CA ARG A 15 7.85 -7.50 14.62
C ARG A 15 8.47 -7.07 13.30
N GLY A 16 7.69 -7.03 12.23
CA GLY A 16 8.21 -6.81 10.89
C GLY A 16 8.28 -5.33 10.51
N ALA A 17 8.96 -5.10 9.39
CA ALA A 17 9.08 -3.77 8.80
C ALA A 17 7.73 -3.22 8.35
N SER A 18 6.80 -4.07 7.92
CA SER A 18 5.45 -3.65 7.55
C SER A 18 4.72 -3.03 8.74
N PHE A 19 4.80 -3.63 9.92
CA PHE A 19 4.19 -3.06 11.12
C PHE A 19 4.84 -1.71 11.47
N ARG A 20 6.17 -1.61 11.40
CA ARG A 20 6.87 -0.36 11.65
C ARG A 20 6.39 0.73 10.69
N LEU A 21 6.20 0.39 9.43
CA LEU A 21 5.69 1.31 8.43
C LEU A 21 4.27 1.80 8.78
N LEU A 22 3.39 0.89 9.23
CA LEU A 22 2.05 1.27 9.67
C LEU A 22 2.08 2.16 10.92
N GLU A 23 3.02 1.93 11.83
CA GLU A 23 3.22 2.82 12.98
C GLU A 23 3.57 4.24 12.53
N LEU A 24 4.44 4.36 11.52
CA LEU A 24 4.83 5.66 10.98
C LEU A 24 3.66 6.36 10.29
N VAL A 25 2.78 5.61 9.63
CA VAL A 25 1.55 6.16 9.07
C VAL A 25 0.66 6.70 10.18
N ALA A 26 0.46 5.92 11.24
CA ALA A 26 -0.37 6.32 12.37
C ALA A 26 0.20 7.56 13.08
N ALA A 27 1.52 7.70 13.11
CA ALA A 27 2.19 8.85 13.71
C ALA A 27 2.21 10.08 12.80
N GLY A 28 1.72 9.98 11.57
CA GLY A 28 1.71 11.08 10.62
C GLY A 28 3.06 11.35 9.95
N VAL A 29 4.05 10.48 10.14
CA VAL A 29 5.39 10.62 9.53
C VAL A 29 5.37 10.18 8.07
N VAL A 30 4.61 9.15 7.77
CA VAL A 30 4.44 8.61 6.41
C VAL A 30 3.00 8.83 5.98
N ARG A 31 2.83 9.38 4.80
CA ARG A 31 1.51 9.65 4.24
C ARG A 31 1.24 8.72 3.07
N PRO A 32 0.35 7.72 3.21
CA PRO A 32 0.06 6.80 2.12
C PRO A 32 -0.75 7.49 1.02
N VAL A 33 -0.48 7.11 -0.22
CA VAL A 33 -1.25 7.56 -1.37
C VAL A 33 -2.40 6.59 -1.62
N LEU A 34 -3.61 7.11 -1.76
CA LEU A 34 -4.84 6.32 -1.84
C LEU A 34 -5.69 6.73 -3.05
N SER A 35 -6.51 5.78 -3.50
CA SER A 35 -7.61 6.00 -4.43
C SER A 35 -8.81 5.17 -3.97
N VAL A 36 -10.00 5.45 -4.52
CA VAL A 36 -11.18 4.65 -4.19
C VAL A 36 -10.97 3.17 -4.53
N PRO A 37 -10.50 2.81 -5.75
CA PRO A 37 -10.25 1.40 -6.06
C PRO A 37 -9.27 0.73 -5.10
N LEU A 38 -8.21 1.41 -4.68
CA LEU A 38 -7.21 0.84 -3.78
C LEU A 38 -7.80 0.58 -2.39
N VAL A 39 -8.57 1.54 -1.86
CA VAL A 39 -9.22 1.37 -0.54
C VAL A 39 -10.21 0.22 -0.59
N LEU A 40 -10.97 0.08 -1.69
CA LEU A 40 -11.90 -1.03 -1.86
C LEU A 40 -11.17 -2.38 -1.92
N GLU A 41 -9.98 -2.42 -2.53
CA GLU A 41 -9.17 -3.64 -2.53
C GLU A 41 -8.65 -3.95 -1.12
N TYR A 42 -8.17 -2.96 -0.39
CA TYR A 42 -7.77 -3.16 1.01
C TYR A 42 -8.92 -3.78 1.80
N GLU A 43 -10.11 -3.21 1.69
CA GLU A 43 -11.31 -3.72 2.37
C GLU A 43 -11.60 -5.17 2.00
N ALA A 44 -11.61 -5.49 0.71
CA ALA A 44 -11.93 -6.83 0.23
C ALA A 44 -10.93 -7.87 0.75
N VAL A 45 -9.64 -7.55 0.71
CA VAL A 45 -8.60 -8.47 1.17
C VAL A 45 -8.65 -8.64 2.69
N LEU A 46 -8.83 -7.57 3.45
CA LEU A 46 -8.90 -7.64 4.91
C LEU A 46 -10.13 -8.44 5.36
N LYS A 47 -11.27 -8.28 4.69
CA LYS A 47 -12.46 -9.06 5.01
C LYS A 47 -12.28 -10.55 4.74
N ARG A 48 -11.57 -10.90 3.67
CA ARG A 48 -11.26 -12.31 3.38
C ARG A 48 -10.33 -12.94 4.42
N GLN A 49 -9.51 -12.13 5.09
CA GLN A 49 -8.53 -12.60 6.06
C GLN A 49 -8.88 -12.27 7.51
N MET A 50 -10.13 -11.88 7.77
CA MET A 50 -10.55 -11.49 9.13
C MET A 50 -10.22 -12.53 10.19
N ALA A 51 -10.50 -13.81 9.91
CA ALA A 51 -10.26 -14.88 10.88
C ALA A 51 -8.77 -15.07 11.17
N VAL A 52 -7.94 -15.02 10.14
CA VAL A 52 -6.48 -15.19 10.27
C VAL A 52 -5.87 -14.01 11.02
N LEU A 53 -6.36 -12.80 10.76
CA LEU A 53 -5.85 -11.58 11.37
C LEU A 53 -6.49 -11.25 12.71
N ALA A 54 -7.49 -12.04 13.13
CA ALA A 54 -8.26 -11.81 14.36
C ALA A 54 -8.89 -10.40 14.40
N LEU A 55 -9.43 -9.97 13.26
CA LEU A 55 -10.10 -8.67 13.15
C LEU A 55 -11.62 -8.84 13.09
N THR A 56 -12.33 -7.85 13.63
CA THR A 56 -13.77 -7.71 13.46
C THR A 56 -14.07 -6.78 12.28
N PRO A 57 -15.30 -6.79 11.73
CA PRO A 57 -15.68 -5.80 10.72
C PRO A 57 -15.47 -4.36 11.18
N GLY A 58 -15.73 -4.08 12.47
CA GLY A 58 -15.50 -2.75 13.04
C GLY A 58 -14.04 -2.36 13.07
N ASP A 59 -13.13 -3.32 13.32
CA ASP A 59 -11.68 -3.07 13.27
C ASP A 59 -11.25 -2.67 11.87
N ILE A 60 -11.78 -3.36 10.85
CA ILE A 60 -11.47 -3.06 9.45
C ILE A 60 -11.98 -1.67 9.06
N ASP A 61 -13.22 -1.35 9.41
CA ASP A 61 -13.80 -0.04 9.11
C ASP A 61 -13.00 1.08 9.78
N GLY A 62 -12.60 0.89 11.04
CA GLY A 62 -11.78 1.86 11.75
C GLY A 62 -10.42 2.07 11.13
N LEU A 63 -9.76 1.00 10.70
CA LEU A 63 -8.46 1.08 10.03
C LEU A 63 -8.58 1.83 8.70
N LEU A 64 -9.59 1.52 7.89
CA LEU A 64 -9.80 2.17 6.60
C LEU A 64 -10.14 3.66 6.78
N ASP A 65 -10.94 4.00 7.78
CA ASP A 65 -11.25 5.39 8.09
C ASP A 65 -9.98 6.15 8.48
N ASP A 66 -9.12 5.56 9.30
CA ASP A 66 -7.85 6.16 9.70
C ASP A 66 -6.92 6.36 8.50
N LEU A 67 -6.83 5.38 7.60
CA LEU A 67 -6.04 5.51 6.38
C LEU A 67 -6.57 6.64 5.50
N CYS A 68 -7.88 6.76 5.35
CA CYS A 68 -8.49 7.83 4.57
C CYS A 68 -8.24 9.21 5.17
N LEU A 69 -8.19 9.32 6.50
CA LEU A 69 -7.88 10.57 7.18
C LEU A 69 -6.40 10.96 7.05
N LEU A 70 -5.51 9.97 7.15
CA LEU A 70 -4.06 10.21 7.19
C LEU A 70 -3.43 10.23 5.80
N GLY A 71 -4.09 9.64 4.81
CA GLY A 71 -3.56 9.49 3.47
C GLY A 71 -3.80 10.66 2.56
N GLU A 72 -3.16 10.60 1.40
CA GLU A 72 -3.34 11.54 0.31
C GLU A 72 -4.19 10.89 -0.78
N TYR A 73 -5.33 11.49 -1.08
CA TYR A 73 -6.32 10.93 -1.99
C TYR A 73 -6.13 11.44 -3.41
N HIS A 74 -6.10 10.52 -4.37
CA HIS A 74 -6.01 10.85 -5.78
C HIS A 74 -7.12 10.19 -6.58
N VAL A 75 -7.59 10.87 -7.61
CA VAL A 75 -8.55 10.33 -8.57
C VAL A 75 -7.83 10.10 -9.89
N VAL A 76 -7.99 8.93 -10.46
CA VAL A 76 -7.38 8.56 -11.73
C VAL A 76 -8.46 8.55 -12.81
N TYR A 77 -8.29 9.37 -13.86
CA TYR A 77 -9.32 9.61 -14.87
C TYR A 77 -9.04 8.95 -16.21
N TYR A 78 -7.82 8.52 -16.50
CA TYR A 78 -7.48 8.04 -17.83
C TYR A 78 -7.40 6.53 -17.90
N LEU A 79 -7.59 6.01 -19.13
CA LEU A 79 -7.45 4.59 -19.40
C LEU A 79 -5.96 4.25 -19.44
N TRP A 80 -5.57 3.26 -18.64
CA TRP A 80 -4.22 2.79 -18.56
C TRP A 80 -4.01 1.57 -19.46
N ARG A 81 -2.91 1.56 -20.22
CA ARG A 81 -2.56 0.36 -20.99
C ARG A 81 -1.95 -0.66 -20.05
N PRO A 82 -2.43 -1.92 -20.08
CA PRO A 82 -1.86 -2.94 -19.22
C PRO A 82 -0.37 -3.13 -19.44
N THR A 83 0.41 -3.04 -18.37
CA THR A 83 1.87 -3.22 -18.36
C THR A 83 2.24 -4.44 -17.52
N LEU A 84 1.46 -4.73 -16.50
CA LEU A 84 1.67 -5.82 -15.56
C LEU A 84 0.63 -6.93 -15.81
N ARG A 85 0.94 -8.14 -15.33
CA ARG A 85 0.05 -9.29 -15.55
C ARG A 85 -1.21 -9.24 -14.70
N ASP A 86 -1.10 -8.73 -13.48
CA ASP A 86 -2.19 -8.72 -12.52
C ASP A 86 -2.90 -7.37 -12.55
N PRO A 87 -4.23 -7.33 -12.79
CA PRO A 87 -4.99 -6.08 -12.78
C PRO A 87 -4.91 -5.31 -11.45
N SER A 88 -4.80 -6.01 -10.32
CA SER A 88 -4.63 -5.35 -9.01
C SER A 88 -3.31 -4.59 -8.95
N ASN A 89 -2.24 -5.18 -9.47
CA ASN A 89 -0.93 -4.53 -9.55
C ASN A 89 -0.95 -3.36 -10.52
N GLU A 90 -1.67 -3.49 -11.64
CA GLU A 90 -1.85 -2.37 -12.58
C GLU A 90 -2.52 -1.18 -11.91
N MET A 91 -3.52 -1.43 -11.09
CA MET A 91 -4.22 -0.37 -10.36
C MET A 91 -3.26 0.38 -9.41
N VAL A 92 -2.40 -0.34 -8.72
CA VAL A 92 -1.41 0.25 -7.81
C VAL A 92 -0.39 1.08 -8.59
N LEU A 93 0.13 0.54 -9.70
CA LEU A 93 1.08 1.26 -10.55
C LEU A 93 0.45 2.53 -11.14
N GLU A 94 -0.76 2.42 -11.65
CA GLU A 94 -1.49 3.55 -12.24
C GLU A 94 -1.66 4.68 -11.25
N LEU A 95 -2.05 4.36 -10.02
CA LEU A 95 -2.19 5.36 -8.96
C LEU A 95 -0.83 5.98 -8.60
N ALA A 96 0.23 5.19 -8.50
CA ALA A 96 1.56 5.71 -8.19
C ALA A 96 2.03 6.71 -9.24
N VAL A 97 1.81 6.40 -10.52
CA VAL A 97 2.17 7.30 -11.63
C VAL A 97 1.33 8.58 -11.58
N ALA A 98 0.02 8.44 -11.40
CA ALA A 98 -0.90 9.59 -11.36
C ALA A 98 -0.58 10.54 -10.19
N ALA A 99 -0.17 10.00 -9.06
CA ALA A 99 0.15 10.77 -7.86
C ALA A 99 1.59 11.31 -7.86
N GLY A 100 2.41 10.94 -8.84
CA GLY A 100 3.83 11.30 -8.85
C GLY A 100 4.60 10.61 -7.72
N CYS A 101 4.15 9.45 -7.28
CA CYS A 101 4.75 8.71 -6.18
C CYS A 101 5.97 7.93 -6.67
N PRO A 102 7.18 8.17 -6.11
CA PRO A 102 8.39 7.52 -6.63
C PRO A 102 8.54 6.05 -6.22
N HIS A 103 7.76 5.58 -5.27
CA HIS A 103 7.90 4.23 -4.73
C HIS A 103 6.58 3.51 -4.60
N ILE A 104 6.61 2.20 -4.85
CA ILE A 104 5.56 1.26 -4.43
C ILE A 104 6.19 0.36 -3.38
N VAL A 105 5.66 0.37 -2.17
CA VAL A 105 6.14 -0.51 -1.10
C VAL A 105 5.34 -1.81 -1.17
N THR A 106 6.04 -2.91 -1.40
CA THR A 106 5.43 -4.22 -1.63
C THR A 106 6.37 -5.34 -1.18
N HIS A 107 5.82 -6.48 -0.79
CA HIS A 107 6.60 -7.68 -0.55
C HIS A 107 6.89 -8.45 -1.84
N ASN A 108 6.17 -8.16 -2.92
CA ASN A 108 6.28 -8.86 -4.21
C ASN A 108 6.90 -7.96 -5.27
N VAL A 109 8.13 -7.52 -5.02
CA VAL A 109 8.85 -6.61 -5.93
C VAL A 109 8.85 -7.10 -7.39
N PRO A 110 9.08 -8.40 -7.69
CA PRO A 110 9.06 -8.87 -9.08
C PRO A 110 7.73 -8.65 -9.80
N ASP A 111 6.60 -8.58 -9.08
CA ASP A 111 5.28 -8.38 -9.68
C ASP A 111 5.16 -6.99 -10.33
N PHE A 112 6.04 -6.07 -9.97
CA PHE A 112 6.07 -4.72 -10.52
C PHE A 112 7.26 -4.49 -11.48
N ALA A 113 7.83 -5.57 -12.02
CA ALA A 113 8.91 -5.46 -13.00
C ALA A 113 8.47 -4.60 -14.19
N GLY A 114 9.28 -3.61 -14.54
CA GLY A 114 8.96 -2.64 -15.59
C GLY A 114 8.38 -1.32 -15.10
N SER A 115 8.03 -1.21 -13.82
CA SER A 115 7.49 0.04 -13.27
C SER A 115 8.50 1.18 -13.28
N GLU A 116 9.79 0.86 -13.29
CA GLU A 116 10.87 1.87 -13.35
C GLU A 116 10.80 2.73 -14.60
N ARG A 117 10.23 2.21 -15.69
CA ARG A 117 10.02 2.98 -16.92
C ARG A 117 9.14 4.20 -16.73
N PHE A 118 8.31 4.18 -15.67
CA PHE A 118 7.41 5.27 -15.32
C PHE A 118 7.92 6.10 -14.15
N GLY A 119 9.17 5.89 -13.74
CA GLY A 119 9.74 6.60 -12.59
C GLY A 119 9.29 6.08 -11.25
N VAL A 120 8.78 4.85 -11.20
CA VAL A 120 8.27 4.23 -9.97
C VAL A 120 9.14 3.03 -9.60
N GLU A 121 9.76 3.06 -8.42
CA GLU A 121 10.60 1.98 -7.93
C GLU A 121 9.82 1.10 -6.93
N PRO A 122 9.65 -0.20 -7.20
CA PRO A 122 9.09 -1.11 -6.21
C PRO A 122 10.15 -1.48 -5.18
N CYS A 123 9.80 -1.49 -3.91
CA CYS A 123 10.72 -1.86 -2.84
C CYS A 123 9.98 -2.51 -1.66
N THR A 124 10.72 -3.31 -0.88
CA THR A 124 10.16 -3.91 0.33
C THR A 124 10.03 -2.85 1.44
N PRO A 125 9.17 -3.09 2.44
CA PRO A 125 9.07 -2.20 3.60
C PRO A 125 10.40 -1.96 4.29
N GLN A 126 11.19 -3.03 4.49
CA GLN A 126 12.48 -2.91 5.13
C GLN A 126 13.44 -2.02 4.34
N ARG A 127 13.49 -2.22 3.02
CA ARG A 127 14.36 -1.42 2.16
C ARG A 127 13.92 0.03 2.12
N TRP A 128 12.62 0.28 2.06
CA TRP A 128 12.09 1.63 2.07
C TRP A 128 12.45 2.37 3.36
N LEU A 129 12.28 1.70 4.51
CA LEU A 129 12.65 2.28 5.81
C LEU A 129 14.13 2.61 5.89
N THR A 130 14.98 1.75 5.36
CA THR A 130 16.42 1.96 5.32
C THR A 130 16.80 3.15 4.43
N LYS A 131 16.21 3.20 3.22
CA LYS A 131 16.47 4.28 2.24
C LYS A 131 16.07 5.66 2.73
N THR A 132 14.95 5.73 3.44
CA THR A 132 14.39 7.01 3.89
C THR A 132 14.92 7.47 5.24
N GLY A 133 15.70 6.62 5.92
CA GLY A 133 16.19 6.93 7.26
C GLY A 133 15.11 6.90 8.35
N ALA A 134 13.91 6.42 8.03
CA ALA A 134 12.80 6.34 8.98
C ALA A 134 12.91 5.14 9.92
N ARG A 135 13.92 4.31 9.76
CA ARG A 135 14.18 3.17 10.62
C ARG A 135 14.74 3.64 11.97
N SER A 136 14.11 3.23 13.01
CA SER A 136 14.57 3.54 14.36
C SER A 136 14.96 2.26 15.08
#